data_2d2d45c25ed223936916b943974f71c7
#
_entry.id   2d2d45c25ed223936916b943974f71c7
#
_cell.length_a   1.000
_cell.length_b   1.000
_cell.length_c   1.000
_cell.angle_alpha   90.00
_cell.angle_beta   90.00
_cell.angle_gamma   90.00
#
_symmetry.space_group_name_H-M   'P 1'
#
loop_
_entity.id
_entity.type
_entity.pdbx_description
1 polymer ?
#
loop_
_entity_poly.entity_id
_entity_poly.type
_entity_poly.pdbx_seq_one_letter_code
_entity_poly.pdbx_strand_id
1 'polypeptide(L)'
;MKEKLLRHTVNEAYSFQPDQVICIEADGNYCNLHLSNGNEYLLSFQLGQVESIIKEQLSYTNHSFVRVGKSLIVNMDELICVNITKQTLEMNQPSGEKLLFNASREALKKLMNLLIENKKNGMVRSINMRSVHAKGSGLLRGHKQTMIDDNDIRVICE
;
A
#
# COMPACT_ATOMS: atom_id res chain seq x y z
N MET A 1 12.60 -20.05 3.98
CA MET A 1 12.70 -19.55 2.65
C MET A 1 11.72 -18.46 2.40
N LYS A 2 12.12 -17.36 1.85
CA LYS A 2 11.22 -16.27 1.64
C LYS A 2 10.47 -16.40 0.33
N GLU A 3 9.23 -15.97 0.34
CA GLU A 3 8.45 -16.04 -0.85
C GLU A 3 8.87 -14.90 -1.74
N LYS A 4 8.74 -15.09 -3.02
CA LYS A 4 9.08 -14.07 -3.98
C LYS A 4 7.96 -13.88 -4.95
N LEU A 5 7.78 -12.66 -5.40
CA LEU A 5 6.83 -12.37 -6.44
C LEU A 5 7.55 -12.62 -7.75
N LEU A 6 6.97 -13.41 -8.60
CA LEU A 6 7.59 -13.74 -9.87
C LEU A 6 6.65 -13.45 -11.01
N ARG A 7 7.17 -12.80 -12.01
CA ARG A 7 6.42 -12.56 -13.23
C ARG A 7 7.38 -12.59 -14.40
N HIS A 8 6.98 -13.12 -15.51
CA HIS A 8 7.86 -13.20 -16.66
C HIS A 8 7.12 -12.94 -17.95
N THR A 9 7.89 -12.53 -18.93
CA THR A 9 7.43 -12.46 -20.31
C THR A 9 8.27 -13.48 -21.04
N VAL A 10 8.20 -13.48 -22.34
CA VAL A 10 9.01 -14.39 -23.14
C VAL A 10 10.49 -14.10 -22.94
N ASN A 11 10.82 -12.84 -22.78
CA ASN A 11 12.22 -12.44 -22.71
C ASN A 11 12.75 -12.04 -21.33
N GLU A 12 11.89 -11.80 -20.38
CA GLU A 12 12.32 -11.30 -19.09
C GLU A 12 11.57 -11.97 -17.95
N ALA A 13 12.23 -12.11 -16.83
CA ALA A 13 11.58 -12.62 -15.63
C ALA A 13 11.94 -11.71 -14.48
N TYR A 14 10.97 -11.34 -13.66
CA TYR A 14 11.19 -10.52 -12.50
C TYR A 14 10.85 -11.32 -11.25
N SER A 15 11.72 -11.25 -10.26
CA SER A 15 11.53 -11.99 -9.03
C SER A 15 11.89 -11.07 -7.86
N PHE A 16 10.92 -10.69 -7.07
CA PHE A 16 11.13 -9.77 -5.98
C PHE A 16 10.67 -10.35 -4.66
N GLN A 17 11.32 -9.98 -3.59
CA GLN A 17 10.87 -10.37 -2.28
C GLN A 17 9.84 -9.33 -1.84
N PRO A 18 8.69 -9.73 -1.38
CA PRO A 18 7.62 -8.79 -1.05
C PRO A 18 8.03 -7.72 -0.04
N ASP A 19 8.85 -8.08 0.93
CA ASP A 19 9.24 -7.12 1.95
C ASP A 19 10.21 -6.08 1.42
N GLN A 20 10.70 -6.24 0.18
CA GLN A 20 11.57 -5.25 -0.41
C GLN A 20 10.77 -4.24 -1.22
N VAL A 21 9.50 -4.50 -1.44
CA VAL A 21 8.69 -3.63 -2.29
C VAL A 21 8.07 -2.52 -1.45
N ILE A 22 8.32 -1.27 -1.83
CA ILE A 22 7.74 -0.12 -1.16
C ILE A 22 6.38 0.16 -1.76
N CYS A 23 6.32 0.31 -3.06
CA CYS A 23 5.09 0.58 -3.75
C CYS A 23 5.25 0.35 -5.24
N ILE A 24 4.14 0.32 -5.95
CA ILE A 24 4.13 0.13 -7.39
C ILE A 24 3.22 1.21 -7.95
N GLU A 25 3.74 1.99 -8.87
CA GLU A 25 3.03 3.12 -9.42
C GLU A 25 2.73 2.92 -10.90
N ALA A 26 1.51 3.19 -11.32
CA ALA A 26 1.14 3.02 -12.71
C ALA A 26 1.79 4.10 -13.57
N ASP A 27 2.20 3.74 -14.77
CA ASP A 27 2.81 4.65 -15.70
C ASP A 27 2.35 4.22 -17.08
N GLY A 28 1.15 4.64 -17.48
CA GLY A 28 0.56 4.23 -18.75
C GLY A 28 0.30 2.73 -18.73
N ASN A 29 0.88 2.04 -19.69
CA ASN A 29 0.72 0.61 -19.79
C ASN A 29 1.80 -0.14 -19.01
N TYR A 30 2.64 0.60 -18.29
CA TYR A 30 3.72 0.03 -17.53
C TYR A 30 3.54 0.37 -16.05
N CYS A 31 4.40 -0.16 -15.20
CA CYS A 31 4.40 0.18 -13.80
C CYS A 31 5.81 0.43 -13.33
N ASN A 32 5.98 1.34 -12.41
CA ASN A 32 7.28 1.56 -11.79
C ASN A 32 7.26 0.90 -10.42
N LEU A 33 8.18 -0.01 -10.22
CA LEU A 33 8.29 -0.73 -8.97
C LEU A 33 9.39 -0.07 -8.14
N HIS A 34 9.05 0.40 -6.96
CA HIS A 34 10.02 1.06 -6.08
C HIS A 34 10.45 0.09 -4.98
N LEU A 35 11.73 -0.17 -4.91
CA LEU A 35 12.27 -1.12 -3.93
C LEU A 35 12.96 -0.41 -2.79
N SER A 36 13.05 -1.09 -1.66
CA SER A 36 13.62 -0.51 -0.45
C SER A 36 15.11 -0.21 -0.57
N ASN A 37 15.78 -0.79 -1.54
CA ASN A 37 17.20 -0.52 -1.72
C ASN A 37 17.42 0.73 -2.59
N GLY A 38 16.33 1.42 -2.96
CA GLY A 38 16.43 2.62 -3.76
C GLY A 38 16.32 2.40 -5.26
N ASN A 39 16.29 1.16 -5.70
CA ASN A 39 16.19 0.89 -7.12
C ASN A 39 14.75 0.94 -7.58
N GLU A 40 14.57 1.28 -8.86
CA GLU A 40 13.25 1.31 -9.45
C GLU A 40 13.32 0.47 -10.69
N TYR A 41 12.26 -0.26 -10.99
CA TYR A 41 12.20 -1.06 -12.19
C TYR A 41 10.92 -0.75 -12.95
N LEU A 42 11.04 -0.59 -14.24
CA LEU A 42 9.87 -0.34 -15.07
C LEU A 42 9.40 -1.71 -15.57
N LEU A 43 8.23 -2.10 -15.16
CA LEU A 43 7.68 -3.39 -15.54
C LEU A 43 6.72 -3.23 -16.70
N SER A 44 6.78 -4.14 -17.65
CA SER A 44 5.94 -4.08 -18.85
C SER A 44 4.57 -4.69 -18.58
N PHE A 45 3.97 -4.31 -17.46
CA PHE A 45 2.68 -4.84 -17.08
C PHE A 45 1.84 -3.70 -16.52
N GLN A 46 0.54 -3.80 -16.71
CA GLN A 46 -0.35 -2.79 -16.15
C GLN A 46 -0.56 -3.08 -14.67
N LEU A 47 -0.94 -2.07 -13.92
CA LEU A 47 -1.09 -2.18 -12.49
C LEU A 47 -2.10 -3.27 -12.09
N GLY A 48 -3.18 -3.41 -12.84
CA GLY A 48 -4.14 -4.45 -12.56
C GLY A 48 -3.56 -5.85 -12.69
N GLN A 49 -2.60 -6.03 -13.60
CA GLN A 49 -1.98 -7.33 -13.76
C GLN A 49 -1.07 -7.61 -12.56
N VAL A 50 -0.40 -6.59 -12.06
CA VAL A 50 0.45 -6.74 -10.90
C VAL A 50 -0.41 -7.05 -9.68
N GLU A 51 -1.56 -6.40 -9.58
CA GLU A 51 -2.48 -6.63 -8.48
C GLU A 51 -2.90 -8.12 -8.48
N SER A 52 -3.18 -8.67 -9.65
CA SER A 52 -3.57 -10.07 -9.74
C SER A 52 -2.45 -11.01 -9.33
N ILE A 53 -1.22 -10.67 -9.69
CA ILE A 53 -0.08 -11.49 -9.35
C ILE A 53 0.10 -11.51 -7.84
N ILE A 54 -0.06 -10.36 -7.20
CA ILE A 54 0.07 -10.28 -5.76
C ILE A 54 -1.00 -11.14 -5.10
N LYS A 55 -2.22 -11.06 -5.58
CA LYS A 55 -3.29 -11.84 -4.99
C LYS A 55 -3.02 -13.33 -5.11
N GLU A 56 -2.54 -13.76 -6.25
CA GLU A 56 -2.27 -15.15 -6.46
C GLU A 56 -1.09 -15.68 -5.67
N GLN A 57 -0.05 -14.92 -5.61
CA GLN A 57 1.20 -15.41 -5.05
C GLN A 57 1.41 -15.12 -3.58
N LEU A 58 0.73 -14.10 -3.06
CA LEU A 58 0.94 -13.70 -1.68
C LEU A 58 -0.29 -13.87 -0.80
N SER A 59 -1.26 -14.65 -1.22
CA SER A 59 -2.51 -14.76 -0.48
C SER A 59 -2.35 -15.35 0.91
N TYR A 60 -1.27 -16.04 1.15
CA TYR A 60 -1.11 -16.68 2.46
C TYR A 60 0.03 -16.06 3.27
N THR A 61 0.48 -14.89 2.89
CA THR A 61 1.60 -14.29 3.61
C THR A 61 1.09 -13.24 4.57
N ASN A 62 1.98 -12.68 5.34
CA ASN A 62 1.64 -11.63 6.27
C ASN A 62 1.88 -10.25 5.64
N HIS A 63 2.18 -10.21 4.37
CA HIS A 63 2.45 -8.93 3.75
C HIS A 63 1.13 -8.25 3.40
N SER A 64 1.07 -6.95 3.54
CA SER A 64 -0.13 -6.21 3.33
C SER A 64 0.05 -5.21 2.21
N PHE A 65 -0.50 -5.51 1.05
CA PHE A 65 -0.46 -4.61 -0.08
C PHE A 65 -1.87 -4.09 -0.32
N VAL A 66 -2.00 -2.80 -0.58
CA VAL A 66 -3.28 -2.17 -0.75
C VAL A 66 -3.29 -1.35 -2.02
N ARG A 67 -4.33 -1.50 -2.84
CA ARG A 67 -4.49 -0.69 -4.05
C ARG A 67 -5.12 0.63 -3.63
N VAL A 68 -4.45 1.74 -3.96
CA VAL A 68 -4.93 3.06 -3.62
C VAL A 68 -5.30 3.76 -4.91
N GLY A 69 -6.58 3.88 -5.16
CA GLY A 69 -7.08 4.49 -6.38
C GLY A 69 -6.69 3.69 -7.62
N LYS A 70 -6.48 4.37 -8.71
CA LYS A 70 -6.19 3.72 -9.97
C LYS A 70 -4.70 3.63 -10.27
N SER A 71 -3.91 4.35 -9.53
CA SER A 71 -2.51 4.51 -9.89
C SER A 71 -1.48 3.88 -8.99
N LEU A 72 -1.87 3.36 -7.86
CA LEU A 72 -0.86 3.00 -6.88
C LEU A 72 -1.20 1.74 -6.10
N ILE A 73 -0.20 0.92 -5.83
CA ILE A 73 -0.31 -0.19 -4.90
C ILE A 73 0.77 0.08 -3.87
N VAL A 74 0.43 0.11 -2.59
CA VAL A 74 1.41 0.38 -1.54
C VAL A 74 1.57 -0.79 -0.59
N ASN A 75 2.77 -0.92 -0.08
CA ASN A 75 3.06 -1.88 0.97
C ASN A 75 2.78 -1.13 2.26
N MET A 76 1.77 -1.53 3.01
CA MET A 76 1.37 -0.81 4.21
C MET A 76 2.47 -0.75 5.26
N ASP A 77 3.38 -1.69 5.25
CA ASP A 77 4.46 -1.70 6.21
C ASP A 77 5.45 -0.56 5.96
N GLU A 78 5.43 -0.01 4.76
CA GLU A 78 6.34 1.06 4.41
C GLU A 78 5.65 2.42 4.33
N LEU A 79 4.40 2.49 4.76
CA LEU A 79 3.66 3.74 4.69
C LEU A 79 4.00 4.61 5.91
N ILE A 80 4.40 5.83 5.68
CA ILE A 80 4.76 6.73 6.75
C ILE A 80 3.67 7.74 7.05
N CYS A 81 3.09 8.36 6.07
CA CYS A 81 2.17 9.45 6.31
C CYS A 81 1.10 9.56 5.24
N VAL A 82 -0.13 9.79 5.67
CA VAL A 82 -1.21 10.07 4.76
C VAL A 82 -1.68 11.48 5.11
N ASN A 83 -1.65 12.38 4.14
CA ASN A 83 -2.06 13.75 4.37
C ASN A 83 -3.22 14.09 3.45
N ILE A 84 -4.42 14.13 3.99
CA ILE A 84 -5.62 14.35 3.21
C ILE A 84 -5.67 15.77 2.66
N THR A 85 -5.26 16.75 3.45
CA THR A 85 -5.28 18.13 3.02
C THR A 85 -4.37 18.36 1.83
N LYS A 86 -3.17 17.81 1.86
CA LYS A 86 -2.25 18.00 0.76
C LYS A 86 -2.46 16.96 -0.33
N GLN A 87 -3.34 16.01 -0.08
CA GLN A 87 -3.63 14.92 -1.01
C GLN A 87 -2.37 14.14 -1.38
N THR A 88 -1.59 13.79 -0.36
CA THR A 88 -0.36 13.05 -0.59
C THR A 88 -0.22 11.89 0.37
N LEU A 89 0.58 10.94 -0.02
CA LEU A 89 1.00 9.91 0.91
C LEU A 89 2.52 9.78 0.79
N GLU A 90 3.15 9.47 1.88
CA GLU A 90 4.58 9.38 1.94
C GLU A 90 4.99 7.97 2.31
N MET A 91 5.92 7.39 1.55
CA MET A 91 6.40 6.05 1.79
C MET A 91 7.83 6.10 2.32
N ASN A 92 8.21 5.08 3.05
CA ASN A 92 9.53 5.00 3.61
C ASN A 92 10.56 4.80 2.50
N GLN A 93 11.66 5.50 2.59
CA GLN A 93 12.71 5.37 1.62
C GLN A 93 14.05 5.47 2.34
N PRO A 94 14.87 4.44 2.28
CA PRO A 94 16.12 4.42 3.02
C PRO A 94 17.10 5.52 2.68
N SER A 95 17.02 6.07 1.47
CA SER A 95 17.97 7.08 1.07
C SER A 95 17.79 8.38 1.84
N GLY A 96 16.69 8.53 2.52
CA GLY A 96 16.44 9.75 3.25
C GLY A 96 15.66 10.79 2.48
N GLU A 97 15.47 10.57 1.20
CA GLU A 97 14.67 11.48 0.42
C GLU A 97 13.23 11.07 0.58
N LYS A 98 12.32 12.01 0.47
CA LYS A 98 10.93 11.68 0.63
C LYS A 98 10.38 11.08 -0.62
N LEU A 99 9.63 10.02 -0.48
CA LEU A 99 8.96 9.39 -1.61
C LEU A 99 7.49 9.70 -1.44
N LEU A 100 7.02 10.66 -2.21
CA LEU A 100 5.65 11.14 -2.10
C LEU A 100 4.83 10.82 -3.32
N PHE A 101 3.58 10.50 -3.12
CA PHE A 101 2.65 10.24 -4.21
C PHE A 101 1.38 11.02 -3.97
N ASN A 102 0.68 11.39 -5.03
CA ASN A 102 -0.59 12.09 -4.92
C ASN A 102 -1.73 11.09 -5.05
N ALA A 103 -2.80 11.33 -4.37
CA ALA A 103 -3.99 10.50 -4.46
C ALA A 103 -5.22 11.33 -4.13
N SER A 104 -6.39 10.87 -4.49
CA SER A 104 -7.60 11.62 -4.26
C SER A 104 -7.91 11.66 -2.76
N ARG A 105 -8.67 12.64 -2.33
CA ARG A 105 -9.03 12.73 -0.93
C ARG A 105 -9.80 11.52 -0.50
N GLU A 106 -10.69 11.02 -1.34
CA GLU A 106 -11.49 9.87 -1.01
C GLU A 106 -10.63 8.63 -0.79
N ALA A 107 -9.68 8.41 -1.67
CA ALA A 107 -8.80 7.26 -1.54
C ALA A 107 -7.95 7.39 -0.27
N LEU A 108 -7.46 8.59 0.01
CA LEU A 108 -6.64 8.79 1.19
C LEU A 108 -7.43 8.65 2.48
N LYS A 109 -8.69 9.04 2.48
CA LYS A 109 -9.51 8.89 3.67
C LYS A 109 -9.72 7.40 3.95
N LYS A 110 -9.95 6.61 2.91
CA LYS A 110 -10.16 5.20 3.09
C LYS A 110 -8.87 4.52 3.55
N LEU A 111 -7.75 4.97 3.00
CA LEU A 111 -6.46 4.43 3.39
C LEU A 111 -6.19 4.77 4.86
N MET A 112 -6.51 5.96 5.27
CA MET A 112 -6.31 6.38 6.64
C MET A 112 -7.16 5.55 7.58
N ASN A 113 -8.40 5.26 7.21
CA ASN A 113 -9.27 4.46 8.03
C ASN A 113 -8.70 3.04 8.17
N LEU A 114 -8.19 2.51 7.08
CA LEU A 114 -7.64 1.18 7.10
C LEU A 114 -6.39 1.14 7.99
N LEU A 115 -5.59 2.17 7.93
CA LEU A 115 -4.39 2.26 8.72
C LEU A 115 -4.74 2.31 10.21
N ILE A 116 -5.75 3.06 10.57
CA ILE A 116 -6.17 3.19 11.93
C ILE A 116 -6.74 1.86 12.43
N GLU A 117 -7.51 1.19 11.61
CA GLU A 117 -8.06 -0.07 11.99
C GLU A 117 -7.00 -1.15 12.15
N ASN A 118 -6.01 -1.15 11.31
CA ASN A 118 -4.96 -2.13 11.42
C ASN A 118 -4.22 -1.96 12.73
N LYS A 119 -4.02 -0.74 13.15
CA LYS A 119 -3.33 -0.50 14.39
C LYS A 119 -4.18 -0.97 15.54
N LYS A 120 -5.46 -0.73 15.47
CA LYS A 120 -6.33 -1.12 16.51
C LYS A 120 -6.34 -2.61 16.66
N ASN A 121 -6.44 -3.32 15.59
CA ASN A 121 -6.52 -4.75 15.66
C ASN A 121 -5.17 -5.38 15.93
N GLY A 122 -4.21 -4.84 15.46
CA GLY A 122 -2.95 -5.44 15.52
C GLY A 122 -2.21 -5.23 16.66
N MET A 123 -1.77 -4.50 17.02
CA MET A 123 -0.95 -4.44 17.81
C MET A 123 -0.86 -3.51 18.51
N VAL A 124 -1.34 -3.04 18.58
CA VAL A 124 -1.47 -2.30 19.31
C VAL A 124 -0.72 -2.04 20.30
N ARG A 125 0.00 -2.64 20.63
CA ARG A 125 0.77 -2.47 21.66
C ARG A 125 1.23 -1.17 21.73
N SER A 126 1.14 -0.53 20.81
CA SER A 126 1.74 0.68 20.80
C SER A 126 1.12 1.64 21.74
N ILE A 127 1.87 2.41 22.32
CA ILE A 127 1.46 3.35 23.13
C ILE A 127 0.72 4.37 22.52
N ASN A 128 0.94 4.69 21.33
CA ASN A 128 0.29 5.72 20.71
C ASN A 128 -1.11 5.45 20.74
N MET A 129 -1.45 4.30 20.90
CA MET A 129 -2.74 3.96 20.89
C MET A 129 -3.55 4.76 21.79
N ARG A 130 -3.08 5.14 22.87
CA ARG A 130 -3.83 5.91 23.73
C ARG A 130 -4.35 7.17 23.17
N SER A 131 -3.53 7.94 22.70
CA SER A 131 -3.95 9.21 22.21
C SER A 131 -4.84 9.01 21.02
N VAL A 132 -4.54 8.06 20.22
CA VAL A 132 -5.30 7.86 19.05
C VAL A 132 -6.67 7.40 19.45
N HIS A 133 -6.75 6.60 20.44
CA HIS A 133 -7.96 6.04 20.88
C HIS A 133 -8.90 7.12 21.34
N ALA A 134 -8.46 8.00 22.07
CA ALA A 134 -9.28 9.03 22.60
C ALA A 134 -10.06 9.75 21.55
N LYS A 135 -9.43 10.06 20.45
CA LYS A 135 -10.15 10.75 19.46
C LYS A 135 -10.65 9.85 18.42
N GLY A 136 -9.98 8.84 18.21
CA GLY A 136 -10.31 7.96 17.15
C GLY A 136 -11.60 7.21 17.26
N SER A 137 -12.07 6.99 18.46
CA SER A 137 -13.22 6.16 18.56
C SER A 137 -14.42 6.75 17.85
N GLY A 138 -14.58 8.02 17.96
CA GLY A 138 -15.71 8.63 17.30
C GLY A 138 -15.58 8.56 15.82
N LEU A 139 -14.40 8.80 15.35
CA LEU A 139 -14.18 8.81 13.95
C LEU A 139 -14.35 7.44 13.39
N LEU A 140 -13.88 6.45 14.07
CA LEU A 140 -13.96 5.12 13.57
C LEU A 140 -15.39 4.67 13.35
N ARG A 141 -16.28 5.10 14.16
CA ARG A 141 -17.62 4.70 13.96
C ARG A 141 -18.12 5.31 12.69
N GLY A 142 -17.79 6.52 12.44
CA GLY A 142 -18.21 7.16 11.25
C GLY A 142 -17.66 6.43 10.07
N HIS A 143 -16.44 5.98 10.17
CA HIS A 143 -15.85 5.35 9.07
C HIS A 143 -16.52 4.08 8.73
N LYS A 144 -16.98 3.38 9.64
CA LYS A 144 -17.54 2.15 9.29
C LYS A 144 -18.64 2.40 8.43
N GLN A 145 -19.28 3.44 8.62
CA GLN A 145 -20.32 3.65 7.83
C GLN A 145 -19.95 3.98 6.51
N THR A 146 -18.93 4.62 6.32
CA THR A 146 -18.60 5.04 5.03
C THR A 146 -18.28 3.90 4.22
N MET A 147 -18.28 2.80 4.72
CA MET A 147 -18.02 1.76 3.98
C MET A 147 -17.21 1.93 2.86
N ILE A 148 -16.37 1.30 2.65
CA ILE A 148 -15.43 1.37 1.64
C ILE A 148 -15.93 1.07 0.31
N ASP A 149 -15.59 1.89 -0.59
CA ASP A 149 -15.97 1.71 -1.92
C ASP A 149 -14.83 1.02 -2.58
N ASP A 150 -15.01 -0.10 -3.11
CA ASP A 150 -13.97 -0.85 -3.75
C ASP A 150 -13.29 -0.15 -4.90
N ASN A 151 -13.86 0.90 -5.39
CA ASN A 151 -13.23 1.58 -6.51
C ASN A 151 -12.04 2.42 -6.06
N ASP A 152 -12.01 2.83 -4.81
CA ASP A 152 -10.96 3.70 -4.35
C ASP A 152 -9.81 2.99 -3.65
N ILE A 153 -10.11 1.93 -2.96
CA ILE A 153 -9.04 1.24 -2.27
C ILE A 153 -9.40 -0.21 -2.06
N ARG A 154 -8.46 -1.08 -2.21
CA ARG A 154 -8.69 -2.50 -2.04
C ARG A 154 -7.49 -3.11 -1.33
N VAL A 155 -7.78 -3.96 -0.37
CA VAL A 155 -6.73 -4.68 0.30
C VAL A 155 -6.45 -5.89 -0.57
N ILE A 156 -5.24 -6.02 -1.03
CA ILE A 156 -4.86 -7.05 -1.94
C ILE A 156 -4.39 -8.29 -1.21
N CYS A 157 -3.66 -8.08 -0.16
CA CYS A 157 -3.09 -9.21 0.54
C CYS A 157 -2.99 -8.87 2.00
N GLU A 158 -3.48 -9.72 2.83
CA GLU A 158 -3.45 -9.43 4.28
C GLU A 158 -2.48 -10.30 5.04
#